data_414dfa3a2a1726d52ebf799f2c527af3
#
_entry.id   414dfa3a2a1726d52ebf799f2c527af3
#
_cell.length_a   1.000
_cell.length_b   1.000
_cell.length_c   1.000
_cell.angle_alpha   90.00
_cell.angle_beta   90.00
_cell.angle_gamma   90.00
#
_symmetry.space_group_name_H-M   'P 1'
#
loop_
_entity.id
_entity.type
_entity.pdbx_description
1 polymer ?
#
loop_
_entity_poly.entity_id
_entity_poly.type
_entity_poly.pdbx_seq_one_letter_code
_entity_poly.pdbx_strand_id
1 'polypeptide(L)'
;MKEYVIERDELFKWCSIPVDQLENHPDSKVDLRIFETRQEAMRLAGNMMADEVKKNNAEGKPTSWVLPSGPADQFATFIGRVNSERISLKNLTIFHMDYLLDWNSRVYPLGDYYESAHG
;
A
#
# COMPACT_ATOMS: atom_id res chain seq x y z
N MET A 1 4.65 -18.80 -22.43
CA MET A 1 4.34 -17.51 -21.74
C MET A 1 4.13 -16.46 -22.82
N LYS A 2 3.01 -15.74 -22.82
CA LYS A 2 2.88 -14.57 -23.69
C LYS A 2 3.82 -13.48 -23.15
N GLU A 3 4.80 -13.11 -23.92
CA GLU A 3 5.66 -11.97 -23.63
C GLU A 3 4.80 -10.72 -23.78
N TYR A 4 4.51 -10.02 -22.69
CA TYR A 4 3.84 -8.73 -22.75
C TYR A 4 4.89 -7.68 -23.09
N VAL A 5 5.05 -7.43 -24.37
CA VAL A 5 5.85 -6.32 -24.86
C VAL A 5 4.92 -5.15 -25.13
N ILE A 6 5.10 -4.06 -24.39
CA ILE A 6 4.44 -2.80 -24.69
C ILE A 6 5.26 -2.13 -25.78
N GLU A 7 4.61 -1.83 -26.91
CA GLU A 7 5.27 -1.12 -28.01
C GLU A 7 5.77 0.24 -27.52
N ARG A 8 6.97 0.61 -27.92
CA ARG A 8 7.65 1.82 -27.46
C ARG A 8 6.82 3.08 -27.68
N ASP A 9 6.21 3.22 -28.85
CA ASP A 9 5.42 4.40 -29.20
C ASP A 9 4.16 4.49 -28.37
N GLU A 10 3.54 3.37 -28.03
CA GLU A 10 2.40 3.30 -27.14
C GLU A 10 2.78 3.70 -25.70
N LEU A 11 3.91 3.21 -25.19
CA LEU A 11 4.45 3.61 -23.90
C LEU A 11 4.69 5.12 -23.82
N PHE A 12 5.34 5.69 -24.84
CA PHE A 12 5.57 7.14 -24.90
C PHE A 12 4.28 7.94 -24.97
N LYS A 13 3.29 7.46 -25.70
CA LYS A 13 1.96 8.08 -25.76
C LYS A 13 1.34 8.13 -24.35
N TRP A 14 1.39 7.04 -23.59
CA TRP A 14 0.87 7.03 -22.22
C TRP A 14 1.67 7.94 -21.28
N CYS A 15 2.99 7.92 -21.38
CA CYS A 15 3.85 8.79 -20.56
C CYS A 15 3.72 10.28 -20.90
N SER A 16 3.12 10.63 -22.04
CA SER A 16 2.89 12.02 -22.44
C SER A 16 1.54 12.58 -22.01
N ILE A 17 0.68 11.78 -21.35
CA ILE A 17 -0.60 12.27 -20.83
C ILE A 17 -0.33 13.27 -19.71
N PRO A 18 -0.85 14.50 -19.81
CA PRO A 18 -0.71 15.51 -18.75
C PRO A 18 -1.33 15.06 -17.43
N VAL A 19 -0.71 15.46 -16.32
CA VAL A 19 -1.15 15.04 -14.97
C VAL A 19 -2.59 15.42 -14.67
N ASP A 20 -3.03 16.61 -15.11
CA ASP A 20 -4.39 17.11 -14.95
C ASP A 20 -5.45 16.31 -15.72
N GLN A 21 -5.04 15.46 -16.65
CA GLN A 21 -5.93 14.58 -17.42
C GLN A 21 -5.98 13.15 -16.87
N LEU A 22 -5.09 12.79 -15.95
CA LEU A 22 -4.98 11.41 -15.48
C LEU A 22 -6.18 10.95 -14.64
N GLU A 23 -6.70 11.78 -13.72
CA GLU A 23 -7.82 11.41 -12.84
C GLU A 23 -9.09 11.06 -13.61
N ASN A 24 -9.33 11.73 -14.72
CA ASN A 24 -10.53 11.58 -15.53
C ASN A 24 -10.23 11.03 -16.93
N HIS A 25 -9.13 10.31 -17.09
CA HIS A 25 -8.77 9.79 -18.40
C HIS A 25 -9.79 8.74 -18.85
N PRO A 26 -10.36 8.86 -20.08
CA PRO A 26 -11.48 8.00 -20.54
C PRO A 26 -11.11 6.51 -20.61
N ASP A 27 -9.82 6.19 -20.79
CA ASP A 27 -9.33 4.81 -20.86
C ASP A 27 -8.90 4.28 -19.48
N SER A 28 -8.97 5.08 -18.41
CA SER A 28 -8.62 4.63 -17.07
C SER A 28 -9.60 3.55 -16.59
N LYS A 29 -9.04 2.44 -16.09
CA LYS A 29 -9.81 1.33 -15.52
C LYS A 29 -9.70 1.29 -13.98
N VAL A 30 -9.08 2.30 -13.41
CA VAL A 30 -8.87 2.44 -11.97
C VAL A 30 -9.31 3.82 -11.51
N ASP A 31 -9.78 3.93 -10.29
CA ASP A 31 -10.07 5.20 -9.63
C ASP A 31 -8.74 5.82 -9.19
N LEU A 32 -8.23 6.77 -9.96
CA LEU A 32 -6.98 7.48 -9.69
C LEU A 32 -7.29 8.77 -8.96
N ARG A 33 -6.54 9.04 -7.90
CA ARG A 33 -6.60 10.30 -7.16
C ARG A 33 -5.22 10.93 -7.07
N ILE A 34 -5.13 12.18 -7.48
CA ILE A 34 -3.91 12.96 -7.44
C ILE A 34 -4.01 13.96 -6.29
N PHE A 35 -2.94 14.09 -5.52
CA PHE A 35 -2.85 14.99 -4.38
C PHE A 35 -1.72 15.99 -4.59
N GLU A 36 -1.86 17.19 -4.03
CA GLU A 36 -0.79 18.20 -4.08
C GLU A 36 0.43 17.75 -3.28
N THR A 37 0.22 17.01 -2.19
CA THR A 37 1.29 16.55 -1.32
C THR A 37 1.23 15.05 -1.04
N ARG A 38 2.41 14.45 -0.86
CA ARG A 38 2.53 13.07 -0.41
C ARG A 38 1.82 12.83 0.93
N GLN A 39 1.88 13.80 1.84
CA GLN A 39 1.26 13.68 3.16
C GLN A 39 -0.26 13.53 3.08
N GLU A 40 -0.91 14.26 2.18
CA GLU A 40 -2.35 14.12 1.95
C GLU A 40 -2.71 12.73 1.43
N ALA A 41 -1.97 12.24 0.44
CA ALA A 41 -2.18 10.90 -0.10
C ALA A 41 -1.98 9.83 0.99
N MET A 42 -0.91 9.92 1.79
CA MET A 42 -0.62 8.96 2.86
C MET A 42 -1.65 9.03 3.99
N ARG A 43 -2.13 10.24 4.32
CA ARG A 43 -3.22 10.42 5.30
C ARG A 43 -4.52 9.76 4.83
N LEU A 44 -4.88 9.94 3.56
CA LEU A 44 -6.03 9.26 3.00
C LEU A 44 -5.86 7.74 3.04
N ALA A 45 -4.71 7.23 2.63
CA ALA A 45 -4.42 5.80 2.66
C ALA A 45 -4.56 5.21 4.08
N GLY A 46 -3.97 5.87 5.08
CA GLY A 46 -4.11 5.44 6.48
C GLY A 46 -5.55 5.49 7.01
N ASN A 47 -6.34 6.47 6.58
CA ASN A 47 -7.77 6.53 6.91
C ASN A 47 -8.55 5.39 6.26
N MET A 48 -8.32 5.11 4.98
CA MET A 48 -8.97 4.01 4.27
C MET A 48 -8.66 2.65 4.92
N MET A 49 -7.40 2.43 5.33
CA MET A 49 -6.99 1.23 6.07
C MET A 49 -7.79 1.08 7.38
N ALA A 50 -7.90 2.15 8.17
CA ALA A 50 -8.66 2.10 9.41
C ALA A 50 -10.16 1.85 9.20
N ASP A 51 -10.74 2.51 8.20
CA ASP A 51 -12.16 2.36 7.86
C ASP A 51 -12.49 0.95 7.36
N GLU A 52 -11.60 0.34 6.57
CA GLU A 52 -11.76 -1.04 6.11
C GLU A 52 -11.76 -2.02 7.28
N VAL A 53 -10.79 -1.91 8.20
CA VAL A 53 -10.75 -2.78 9.39
C VAL A 53 -12.00 -2.60 10.25
N LYS A 54 -12.44 -1.36 10.48
CA LYS A 54 -13.68 -1.08 11.23
C LYS A 54 -14.90 -1.71 10.58
N LYS A 55 -15.04 -1.53 9.25
CA LYS A 55 -16.13 -2.11 8.48
C LYS A 55 -16.13 -3.63 8.57
N ASN A 56 -14.99 -4.26 8.32
CA ASN A 56 -14.87 -5.71 8.35
C ASN A 56 -15.14 -6.27 9.76
N ASN A 57 -14.65 -5.61 10.81
CA ASN A 57 -14.95 -5.97 12.19
C ASN A 57 -16.44 -5.91 12.49
N ALA A 58 -17.15 -4.87 12.04
CA ALA A 58 -18.59 -4.72 12.24
C ALA A 58 -19.39 -5.81 11.49
N GLU A 59 -18.87 -6.28 10.38
CA GLU A 59 -19.46 -7.36 9.57
C GLU A 59 -19.01 -8.77 10.01
N GLY A 60 -18.14 -8.87 11.02
CA GLY A 60 -17.57 -10.15 11.48
C GLY A 60 -16.62 -10.80 10.47
N LYS A 61 -16.06 -10.02 9.54
CA LYS A 61 -15.15 -10.48 8.48
C LYS A 61 -13.69 -10.27 8.87
N PRO A 62 -12.79 -11.16 8.43
CA PRO A 62 -11.34 -10.90 8.53
C PRO A 62 -10.90 -9.82 7.53
N THR A 63 -9.81 -9.14 7.87
CA THR A 63 -9.08 -8.28 6.94
C THR A 63 -7.72 -8.91 6.63
N SER A 64 -7.36 -8.97 5.36
CA SER A 64 -6.06 -9.49 4.93
C SER A 64 -5.40 -8.51 3.98
N TRP A 65 -4.18 -8.11 4.29
CA TRP A 65 -3.41 -7.17 3.47
C TRP A 65 -2.09 -7.78 3.02
N VAL A 66 -1.66 -7.35 1.83
CA VAL A 66 -0.28 -7.48 1.36
C VAL A 66 0.32 -6.08 1.37
N LEU A 67 1.31 -5.85 2.20
CA LEU A 67 1.91 -4.53 2.41
C LEU A 67 3.38 -4.51 1.96
N PRO A 68 3.84 -3.42 1.33
CA PRO A 68 5.25 -3.24 1.03
C PRO A 68 6.05 -2.99 2.31
N SER A 69 7.30 -3.41 2.33
CA SER A 69 8.19 -3.22 3.49
C SER A 69 8.83 -1.82 3.56
N GLY A 70 8.73 -1.02 2.51
CA GLY A 70 9.41 0.27 2.40
C GLY A 70 8.63 1.45 2.98
N PRO A 71 7.70 2.07 2.24
CA PRO A 71 7.05 3.29 2.70
C PRO A 71 6.17 3.03 3.93
N ALA A 72 6.40 3.77 5.01
CA ALA A 72 5.68 3.62 6.27
C ALA A 72 4.77 4.82 6.62
N ASP A 73 4.77 5.87 5.81
CA ASP A 73 4.11 7.15 6.13
C ASP A 73 2.59 6.99 6.35
N GLN A 74 1.94 6.09 5.61
CA GLN A 74 0.51 5.79 5.74
C GLN A 74 0.17 5.16 7.10
N PHE A 75 1.11 4.46 7.71
CA PHE A 75 0.86 3.78 8.97
C PHE A 75 0.73 4.75 10.15
N ALA A 76 1.34 5.93 10.10
CA ALA A 76 1.21 6.92 11.17
C ALA A 76 -0.27 7.29 11.41
N THR A 77 -1.02 7.58 10.34
CA THR A 77 -2.46 7.88 10.43
C THR A 77 -3.27 6.65 10.86
N PHE A 78 -2.97 5.49 10.28
CA PHE A 78 -3.63 4.24 10.63
C PHE A 78 -3.46 3.91 12.13
N ILE A 79 -2.21 3.91 12.62
CA ILE A 79 -1.90 3.62 14.03
C ILE A 79 -2.55 4.65 14.96
N GLY A 80 -2.50 5.94 14.60
CA GLY A 80 -3.15 6.99 15.38
C GLY A 80 -4.65 6.72 15.55
N ARG A 81 -5.33 6.35 14.48
CA ARG A 81 -6.76 6.01 14.52
C ARG A 81 -7.05 4.70 15.27
N VAL A 82 -6.24 3.67 15.04
CA VAL A 82 -6.36 2.39 15.75
C VAL A 82 -6.33 2.62 17.28
N ASN A 83 -5.37 3.42 17.74
CA ASN A 83 -5.21 3.70 19.16
C ASN A 83 -6.34 4.60 19.73
N SER A 84 -6.64 5.71 19.03
CA SER A 84 -7.65 6.66 19.52
C SER A 84 -9.08 6.12 19.47
N GLU A 85 -9.42 5.36 18.43
CA GLU A 85 -10.74 4.77 18.23
C GLU A 85 -10.85 3.35 18.81
N ARG A 86 -9.76 2.80 19.38
CA ARG A 86 -9.67 1.44 19.91
C ARG A 86 -10.12 0.37 18.91
N ILE A 87 -9.65 0.48 17.68
CA ILE A 87 -9.98 -0.47 16.60
C ILE A 87 -9.32 -1.81 16.90
N SER A 88 -10.08 -2.89 16.98
CA SER A 88 -9.52 -4.23 17.17
C SER A 88 -8.78 -4.70 15.91
N LEU A 89 -7.54 -5.14 16.06
CA LEU A 89 -6.75 -5.76 15.00
C LEU A 89 -6.74 -7.30 15.10
N LYS A 90 -7.57 -7.88 15.95
CA LYS A 90 -7.57 -9.34 16.19
C LYS A 90 -7.78 -10.17 14.91
N ASN A 91 -8.56 -9.66 13.98
CA ASN A 91 -8.90 -10.33 12.72
C ASN A 91 -8.14 -9.75 11.52
N LEU A 92 -7.07 -8.99 11.77
CA LEU A 92 -6.20 -8.46 10.72
C LEU A 92 -5.01 -9.40 10.53
N THR A 93 -4.80 -9.82 9.28
CA THR A 93 -3.61 -10.57 8.84
C THR A 93 -2.84 -9.72 7.84
N ILE A 94 -1.54 -9.60 8.04
CA ILE A 94 -0.64 -8.84 7.16
C ILE A 94 0.36 -9.82 6.55
N PHE A 95 0.51 -9.74 5.22
CA PHE A 95 1.57 -10.39 4.47
C PHE A 95 2.51 -9.31 3.93
N HIS A 96 3.79 -9.49 4.10
CA HIS A 96 4.78 -8.62 3.47
C HIS A 96 4.94 -8.98 1.99
N MET A 97 4.88 -7.98 1.11
CA MET A 97 5.07 -8.14 -0.33
C MET A 97 6.51 -8.53 -0.65
N ASP A 98 7.45 -7.99 0.09
CA ASP A 98 8.89 -8.15 -0.07
C ASP A 98 9.56 -8.27 1.29
N TYR A 99 10.77 -8.79 1.31
CA TYR A 99 11.56 -8.94 2.52
C TYR A 99 13.04 -8.83 2.18
N LEU A 100 13.80 -8.20 3.06
CA LEU A 100 15.25 -8.17 2.93
C LEU A 100 15.83 -9.53 3.33
N LEU A 101 16.67 -10.06 2.47
CA LEU A 101 17.37 -11.31 2.71
C LEU A 101 18.86 -11.03 2.91
N ASP A 102 19.53 -11.91 3.65
CA ASP A 102 20.98 -11.87 3.74
C ASP A 102 21.64 -12.30 2.40
N TRP A 103 22.93 -12.15 2.30
CA TRP A 103 23.70 -12.52 1.11
C TRP A 103 23.67 -14.01 0.75
N ASN A 104 23.16 -14.88 1.65
CA ASN A 104 22.89 -16.29 1.41
C ASN A 104 21.40 -16.55 1.08
N SER A 105 20.62 -15.50 0.79
CA SER A 105 19.17 -15.58 0.54
C SER A 105 18.36 -16.14 1.71
N ARG A 106 18.81 -15.91 2.95
CA ARG A 106 18.08 -16.31 4.16
C ARG A 106 17.42 -15.08 4.80
N VAL A 107 16.29 -15.32 5.43
CA VAL A 107 15.59 -14.29 6.23
C VAL A 107 16.46 -13.93 7.44
N TYR A 108 16.62 -12.63 7.72
CA TYR A 108 17.28 -12.16 8.93
C TYR A 108 16.55 -12.67 10.19
N PRO A 109 17.28 -13.00 11.25
CA PRO A 109 16.67 -13.41 12.51
C PRO A 109 15.76 -12.32 13.09
N LEU A 110 14.65 -12.75 13.69
CA LEU A 110 13.79 -11.83 14.45
C LEU A 110 14.61 -11.20 15.58
N GLY A 111 14.61 -9.88 15.66
CA GLY A 111 15.40 -9.15 16.66
C GLY A 111 16.66 -8.50 16.11
N ASP A 112 17.01 -8.75 14.87
CA ASP A 112 18.02 -7.96 14.17
C ASP A 112 17.38 -6.66 13.67
N TYR A 113 17.37 -5.66 14.54
CA TYR A 113 16.57 -4.45 14.41
C TYR A 113 16.82 -3.67 13.12
N TYR A 114 18.05 -3.64 12.65
CA TYR A 114 18.42 -2.83 11.48
C TYR A 114 18.24 -3.57 10.15
N GLU A 115 18.24 -4.88 10.17
CA GLU A 115 18.28 -5.71 8.97
C GLU A 115 16.97 -6.44 8.72
N SER A 116 16.10 -6.49 9.71
CA SER A 116 14.81 -7.16 9.66
C SER A 116 13.70 -6.17 9.29
N ALA A 117 12.78 -6.57 8.43
CA ALA A 117 11.56 -5.80 8.13
C ALA A 117 10.63 -5.64 9.36
N HIS A 118 10.92 -6.32 10.45
CA HIS A 118 10.20 -6.26 11.72
C HIS A 118 10.94 -5.43 12.79
N GLY A 119 12.13 -4.93 12.46
CA GLY A 119 12.93 -4.09 13.32
C GLY A 119 12.43 -2.66 13.43
#